data_9e58929e00d9cf83dee608832b960dce
#
_entry.id   9e58929e00d9cf83dee608832b960dce
#
_cell.length_a   1.000
_cell.length_b   1.000
_cell.length_c   1.000
_cell.angle_alpha   90.00
_cell.angle_beta   90.00
_cell.angle_gamma   90.00
#
_symmetry.space_group_name_H-M   'P 1'
#
loop_
_entity.id
_entity.type
_entity.pdbx_description
1 polymer ?
#
loop_
_entity_poly.entity_id
_entity_poly.type
_entity_poly.pdbx_seq_one_letter_code
_entity_poly.pdbx_strand_id
1 'polypeptide(L)'
;MSGFGRLALVEGKLFLREKAALIGVFGLPVALVIGFGLIPGFSDPQKGLSDQIGTEYIAALGVAIVLASLGLTGVPMVLGQYRERGVLRRLGVTPVRPLALLLADLTVWAAAAVLSVAVVIAVVRIAFHVPAPVKPGWFILAVALGIASLFATGLLAASVAPTARGAAGIGWLLFFPNMFLAGIYFPTEEMSSTMRQIGNFTPLGSALHAVRDSWMGIDPRPEYLGIMAAWALVAAALAARFFRWDQA
;
A
#
# COMPACT_ATOMS: atom_id res chain seq x y z
N MET A 1 0.07 24.45 18.29
CA MET A 1 0.31 23.30 17.39
C MET A 1 1.79 22.97 17.47
N SER A 2 2.14 21.71 17.69
CA SER A 2 3.53 21.24 17.67
C SER A 2 4.16 21.49 16.29
N GLY A 3 5.49 21.65 16.22
CA GLY A 3 6.19 21.83 14.93
C GLY A 3 5.88 20.72 13.92
N PHE A 4 5.68 19.50 14.39
CA PHE A 4 5.25 18.35 13.59
C PHE A 4 3.87 18.56 12.94
N GLY A 5 2.88 19.05 13.68
CA GLY A 5 1.54 19.29 13.11
C GLY A 5 1.53 20.35 12.01
N ARG A 6 2.40 21.37 12.09
CA ARG A 6 2.57 22.35 11.02
C ARG A 6 3.21 21.75 9.77
N LEU A 7 4.21 20.89 9.95
CA LEU A 7 4.83 20.16 8.83
C LEU A 7 3.82 19.27 8.12
N ALA A 8 3.07 18.44 8.86
CA ALA A 8 2.05 17.57 8.29
C ALA A 8 0.96 18.36 7.53
N LEU A 9 0.55 19.53 8.04
CA LEU A 9 -0.39 20.40 7.33
C LEU A 9 0.18 20.98 6.03
N VAL A 10 1.45 21.34 6.01
CA VAL A 10 2.12 21.85 4.80
C VAL A 10 2.23 20.74 3.76
N GLU A 11 2.70 19.55 4.16
CA GLU A 11 2.79 18.38 3.28
C GLU A 11 1.41 17.97 2.74
N GLY A 12 0.37 17.95 3.57
CA GLY A 12 -0.99 17.69 3.14
C GLY A 12 -1.50 18.68 2.10
N LYS A 13 -1.19 19.98 2.26
CA LYS A 13 -1.54 21.01 1.26
C LYS A 13 -0.78 20.82 -0.05
N LEU A 14 0.50 20.43 0.01
CA LEU A 14 1.30 20.14 -1.18
C LEU A 14 0.74 18.91 -1.90
N PHE A 15 0.45 17.85 -1.18
CA PHE A 15 -0.19 16.65 -1.71
C PHE A 15 -1.50 16.96 -2.44
N LEU A 16 -2.40 17.74 -1.83
CA LEU A 16 -3.68 18.12 -2.43
C LEU A 16 -3.54 19.01 -3.68
N ARG A 17 -2.40 19.67 -3.87
CA ARG A 17 -2.11 20.48 -5.06
C ARG A 17 -1.49 19.69 -6.20
N GLU A 18 -0.97 18.50 -5.92
CA GLU A 18 -0.34 17.65 -6.91
C GLU A 18 -1.37 16.74 -7.59
N LYS A 19 -1.94 17.22 -8.70
CA LYS A 19 -2.98 16.49 -9.45
C LYS A 19 -2.56 15.08 -9.85
N ALA A 20 -1.28 14.89 -10.22
CA ALA A 20 -0.76 13.59 -10.59
C ALA A 20 -0.77 12.60 -9.40
N ALA A 21 -0.42 13.06 -8.19
CA ALA A 21 -0.50 12.26 -6.98
C ALA A 21 -1.95 11.88 -6.66
N LEU A 22 -2.89 12.83 -6.76
CA LEU A 22 -4.32 12.55 -6.52
C LEU A 22 -4.88 11.52 -7.51
N ILE A 23 -4.54 11.63 -8.79
CA ILE A 23 -4.96 10.65 -9.81
C ILE A 23 -4.33 9.28 -9.51
N GLY A 24 -3.06 9.23 -9.15
CA GLY A 24 -2.39 7.98 -8.80
C GLY A 24 -2.97 7.32 -7.55
N VAL A 25 -3.25 8.11 -6.51
CA VAL A 25 -3.73 7.63 -5.21
C VAL A 25 -5.19 7.18 -5.27
N PHE A 26 -6.05 7.89 -5.97
CA PHE A 26 -7.49 7.62 -6.00
C PHE A 26 -7.95 7.03 -7.34
N GLY A 27 -7.46 7.58 -8.45
CA GLY A 27 -7.91 7.20 -9.78
C GLY A 27 -7.44 5.82 -10.20
N LEU A 28 -6.17 5.50 -10.02
CA LEU A 28 -5.60 4.20 -10.42
C LEU A 28 -6.26 3.02 -9.69
N PRO A 29 -6.37 3.00 -8.35
CA PRO A 29 -7.03 1.90 -7.65
C PRO A 29 -8.50 1.74 -8.04
N VAL A 30 -9.24 2.85 -8.14
CA VAL A 30 -10.64 2.83 -8.54
C VAL A 30 -10.80 2.30 -9.97
N ALA A 31 -9.97 2.77 -10.91
CA ALA A 31 -10.01 2.30 -12.29
C ALA A 31 -9.70 0.80 -12.40
N LEU A 32 -8.71 0.31 -11.65
CA LEU A 32 -8.37 -1.12 -11.62
C LEU A 32 -9.49 -1.96 -11.00
N VAL A 33 -10.08 -1.51 -9.89
CA VAL A 33 -11.20 -2.21 -9.25
C VAL A 33 -12.42 -2.29 -10.18
N ILE A 34 -12.77 -1.19 -10.82
CA ILE A 34 -13.87 -1.18 -11.80
C ILE A 34 -13.50 -2.08 -12.99
N GLY A 35 -12.27 -1.98 -13.50
CA GLY A 35 -11.79 -2.80 -14.61
C GLY A 35 -11.87 -4.30 -14.29
N PHE A 36 -11.38 -4.73 -13.15
CA PHE A 36 -11.50 -6.14 -12.71
C PHE A 36 -12.95 -6.56 -12.48
N GLY A 37 -13.76 -5.69 -11.86
CA GLY A 37 -15.17 -5.98 -11.61
C GLY A 37 -16.04 -6.09 -12.87
N LEU A 38 -15.61 -5.50 -13.98
CA LEU A 38 -16.30 -5.61 -15.27
C LEU A 38 -15.90 -6.88 -16.07
N ILE A 39 -14.85 -7.59 -15.67
CA ILE A 39 -14.45 -8.85 -16.33
C ILE A 39 -15.47 -9.93 -15.97
N PRO A 40 -16.12 -10.56 -16.97
CA PRO A 40 -17.06 -11.66 -16.73
C PRO A 40 -16.35 -12.80 -15.99
N GLY A 41 -16.90 -13.24 -14.89
CA GLY A 41 -16.33 -14.29 -14.03
C GLY A 41 -15.58 -13.77 -12.80
N PHE A 42 -15.15 -12.50 -12.75
CA PHE A 42 -14.61 -11.90 -11.53
C PHE A 42 -15.68 -11.42 -10.56
N SER A 43 -16.86 -11.05 -11.07
CA SER A 43 -18.00 -10.56 -10.29
C SER A 43 -19.16 -11.52 -10.18
N ASP A 44 -19.10 -12.69 -10.87
CA ASP A 44 -20.21 -13.63 -10.94
C ASP A 44 -20.02 -14.78 -9.92
N PRO A 45 -20.81 -14.83 -8.83
CA PRO A 45 -20.68 -15.87 -7.79
C PRO A 45 -20.92 -17.29 -8.30
N GLN A 46 -21.62 -17.42 -9.45
CA GLN A 46 -22.06 -18.73 -9.97
C GLN A 46 -21.14 -19.34 -11.04
N LYS A 47 -20.16 -18.58 -11.55
CA LYS A 47 -19.25 -19.06 -12.62
C LYS A 47 -17.76 -18.88 -12.28
N GLY A 48 -17.47 -18.31 -11.13
CA GLY A 48 -16.09 -18.05 -10.69
C GLY A 48 -15.39 -19.31 -10.21
N LEU A 49 -14.11 -19.35 -10.39
CA LEU A 49 -13.07 -20.33 -10.14
C LEU A 49 -13.09 -21.11 -8.82
N SER A 50 -14.00 -20.90 -7.95
CA SER A 50 -14.47 -21.74 -6.82
C SER A 50 -15.68 -21.07 -6.18
N ASP A 51 -16.52 -21.82 -5.48
CA ASP A 51 -17.68 -21.35 -4.70
C ASP A 51 -17.38 -20.25 -3.65
N GLN A 52 -16.12 -19.79 -3.57
CA GLN A 52 -15.62 -18.84 -2.57
C GLN A 52 -15.12 -17.50 -3.14
N ILE A 53 -15.12 -17.31 -4.46
CA ILE A 53 -14.75 -16.03 -5.05
C ILE A 53 -16.02 -15.21 -5.26
N GLY A 54 -16.55 -14.71 -4.14
CA GLY A 54 -17.66 -13.78 -4.15
C GLY A 54 -17.20 -12.35 -4.45
N THR A 55 -18.16 -11.46 -4.53
CA THR A 55 -17.95 -10.01 -4.68
C THR A 55 -17.01 -9.41 -3.63
N GLU A 56 -16.85 -10.07 -2.47
CA GLU A 56 -15.92 -9.69 -1.40
C GLU A 56 -14.47 -9.74 -1.82
N TYR A 57 -14.11 -10.63 -2.76
CA TYR A 57 -12.74 -10.71 -3.27
C TYR A 57 -12.34 -9.44 -4.02
N ILE A 58 -13.24 -8.87 -4.82
CA ILE A 58 -13.01 -7.60 -5.52
C ILE A 58 -12.70 -6.47 -4.53
N ALA A 59 -13.41 -6.45 -3.40
CA ALA A 59 -13.17 -5.45 -2.37
C ALA A 59 -11.78 -5.61 -1.73
N ALA A 60 -11.40 -6.84 -1.38
CA ALA A 60 -10.08 -7.13 -0.83
C ALA A 60 -8.96 -6.83 -1.84
N LEU A 61 -9.15 -7.17 -3.12
CA LEU A 61 -8.25 -6.80 -4.21
C LEU A 61 -8.07 -5.28 -4.29
N GLY A 62 -9.18 -4.54 -4.26
CA GLY A 62 -9.15 -3.09 -4.32
C GLY A 62 -8.34 -2.47 -3.19
N VAL A 63 -8.52 -2.95 -1.96
CA VAL A 63 -7.73 -2.52 -0.80
C VAL A 63 -6.25 -2.88 -1.00
N ALA A 64 -5.93 -4.09 -1.44
CA ALA A 64 -4.55 -4.52 -1.70
C ALA A 64 -3.88 -3.67 -2.78
N ILE A 65 -4.59 -3.31 -3.86
CA ILE A 65 -4.10 -2.43 -4.93
C ILE A 65 -3.78 -1.03 -4.37
N VAL A 66 -4.65 -0.47 -3.52
CA VAL A 66 -4.37 0.81 -2.84
C VAL A 66 -3.07 0.71 -2.04
N LEU A 67 -2.95 -0.29 -1.19
CA LEU A 67 -1.79 -0.47 -0.32
C LEU A 67 -0.49 -0.65 -1.13
N ALA A 68 -0.53 -1.46 -2.17
CA ALA A 68 0.62 -1.71 -3.05
C ALA A 68 1.02 -0.45 -3.82
N SER A 69 0.06 0.25 -4.46
CA SER A 69 0.36 1.43 -5.26
C SER A 69 0.94 2.56 -4.42
N LEU A 70 0.37 2.86 -3.26
CA LEU A 70 0.90 3.91 -2.42
C LEU A 70 2.21 3.51 -1.74
N GLY A 71 2.28 2.30 -1.19
CA GLY A 71 3.45 1.83 -0.46
C GLY A 71 4.66 1.58 -1.35
N LEU A 72 4.48 0.83 -2.43
CA LEU A 72 5.61 0.39 -3.26
C LEU A 72 5.98 1.36 -4.37
N THR A 73 5.06 2.21 -4.85
CA THR A 73 5.38 3.18 -5.92
C THR A 73 5.34 4.63 -5.43
N GLY A 74 4.34 5.02 -4.66
CA GLY A 74 4.16 6.38 -4.18
C GLY A 74 5.27 6.82 -3.23
N VAL A 75 5.47 6.09 -2.14
CA VAL A 75 6.49 6.40 -1.12
C VAL A 75 7.90 6.50 -1.73
N PRO A 76 8.40 5.53 -2.52
CA PRO A 76 9.72 5.64 -3.13
C PRO A 76 9.88 6.84 -4.05
N MET A 77 8.85 7.13 -4.85
CA MET A 77 8.87 8.23 -5.81
C MET A 77 9.02 9.59 -5.12
N VAL A 78 8.22 9.84 -4.08
CA VAL A 78 8.26 11.13 -3.35
C VAL A 78 9.57 11.32 -2.62
N LEU A 79 10.04 10.30 -1.92
CA LEU A 79 11.32 10.39 -1.20
C LEU A 79 12.50 10.55 -2.16
N GLY A 80 12.46 9.91 -3.33
CA GLY A 80 13.43 10.14 -4.40
C GLY A 80 13.41 11.60 -4.87
N GLN A 81 12.24 12.22 -5.03
CA GLN A 81 12.11 13.64 -5.41
C GLN A 81 12.66 14.57 -4.33
N TYR A 82 12.42 14.30 -3.03
CA TYR A 82 12.99 15.11 -1.96
C TYR A 82 14.51 15.08 -1.96
N ARG A 83 15.09 13.93 -2.29
CA ARG A 83 16.54 13.79 -2.45
C ARG A 83 17.07 14.59 -3.64
N GLU A 84 16.47 14.44 -4.83
CA GLU A 84 16.90 15.17 -6.04
C GLU A 84 16.77 16.70 -5.90
N ARG A 85 15.71 17.17 -5.25
CA ARG A 85 15.48 18.60 -5.00
C ARG A 85 16.36 19.17 -3.88
N GLY A 86 17.18 18.35 -3.24
CA GLY A 86 18.05 18.75 -2.14
C GLY A 86 17.31 19.26 -0.91
N VAL A 87 16.04 18.85 -0.73
CA VAL A 87 15.21 19.27 0.41
C VAL A 87 15.84 18.81 1.71
N LEU A 88 16.33 17.58 1.75
CA LEU A 88 16.96 16.99 2.94
C LEU A 88 18.25 17.75 3.33
N ARG A 89 19.04 18.18 2.35
CA ARG A 89 20.27 18.98 2.57
C ARG A 89 19.95 20.36 3.12
N ARG A 90 18.92 21.02 2.60
CA ARG A 90 18.48 22.34 3.10
C ARG A 90 17.94 22.26 4.51
N LEU A 91 17.31 21.13 4.90
CA LEU A 91 16.84 20.92 6.26
C LEU A 91 18.00 20.76 7.26
N GLY A 92 19.16 20.24 6.84
CA GLY A 92 20.32 20.10 7.70
C GLY A 92 20.86 21.42 8.29
N VAL A 93 20.52 22.56 7.69
CA VAL A 93 20.86 23.92 8.20
C VAL A 93 19.72 24.58 8.96
N THR A 94 18.60 23.88 9.17
CA THR A 94 17.43 24.35 9.94
C THR A 94 17.31 23.57 11.25
N PRO A 95 16.63 24.12 12.29
CA PRO A 95 16.38 23.39 13.53
C PRO A 95 15.39 22.21 13.39
N VAL A 96 14.87 21.95 12.19
CA VAL A 96 13.93 20.86 11.90
C VAL A 96 14.70 19.57 11.66
N ARG A 97 14.41 18.54 12.43
CA ARG A 97 15.04 17.23 12.24
C ARG A 97 14.52 16.61 10.94
N PRO A 98 15.39 16.13 10.03
CA PRO A 98 14.98 15.49 8.78
C PRO A 98 14.00 14.33 8.97
N LEU A 99 14.17 13.58 10.06
CA LEU A 99 13.25 12.50 10.45
C LEU A 99 11.81 13.01 10.68
N ALA A 100 11.65 14.23 11.23
CA ALA A 100 10.33 14.80 11.46
C ALA A 100 9.59 15.10 10.15
N LEU A 101 10.30 15.57 9.12
CA LEU A 101 9.72 15.74 7.79
C LEU A 101 9.30 14.40 7.19
N LEU A 102 10.19 13.40 7.23
CA LEU A 102 9.90 12.06 6.71
C LEU A 102 8.65 11.46 7.37
N LEU A 103 8.56 11.55 8.70
CA LEU A 103 7.38 11.05 9.43
C LEU A 103 6.12 11.86 9.12
N ALA A 104 6.24 13.18 8.92
CA ALA A 104 5.11 14.02 8.53
C ALA A 104 4.59 13.63 7.15
N ASP A 105 5.48 13.43 6.17
CA ASP A 105 5.13 12.97 4.83
C ASP A 105 4.49 11.57 4.86
N LEU A 106 5.11 10.60 5.53
CA LEU A 106 4.54 9.26 5.68
C LEU A 106 3.15 9.28 6.36
N THR A 107 2.92 10.21 7.29
CA THR A 107 1.60 10.39 7.93
C THR A 107 0.57 10.89 6.93
N VAL A 108 0.93 11.82 6.05
CA VAL A 108 0.05 12.31 4.98
C VAL A 108 -0.27 11.19 3.99
N TRP A 109 0.74 10.42 3.58
CA TRP A 109 0.53 9.26 2.70
C TRP A 109 -0.31 8.17 3.35
N ALA A 110 -0.13 7.90 4.65
CA ALA A 110 -0.96 6.96 5.39
C ALA A 110 -2.41 7.43 5.48
N ALA A 111 -2.64 8.72 5.75
CA ALA A 111 -3.97 9.30 5.72
C ALA A 111 -4.61 9.22 4.32
N ALA A 112 -3.84 9.47 3.27
CA ALA A 112 -4.27 9.31 1.88
C ALA A 112 -4.61 7.85 1.55
N ALA A 113 -3.83 6.89 2.07
CA ALA A 113 -4.12 5.46 1.91
C ALA A 113 -5.44 5.07 2.59
N VAL A 114 -5.66 5.50 3.83
CA VAL A 114 -6.92 5.25 4.55
C VAL A 114 -8.10 5.85 3.79
N LEU A 115 -7.95 7.09 3.29
CA LEU A 115 -9.00 7.73 2.50
C LEU A 115 -9.24 6.99 1.17
N SER A 116 -8.19 6.57 0.49
CA SER A 116 -8.29 5.80 -0.77
C SER A 116 -8.96 4.44 -0.54
N VAL A 117 -8.64 3.75 0.56
CA VAL A 117 -9.34 2.53 0.97
C VAL A 117 -10.83 2.82 1.19
N ALA A 118 -11.18 3.90 1.88
CA ALA A 118 -12.58 4.28 2.10
C ALA A 118 -13.31 4.57 0.77
N VAL A 119 -12.64 5.26 -0.18
CA VAL A 119 -13.18 5.51 -1.52
C VAL A 119 -13.40 4.19 -2.28
N VAL A 120 -12.44 3.28 -2.26
CA VAL A 120 -12.57 1.96 -2.90
C VAL A 120 -13.74 1.17 -2.29
N ILE A 121 -13.85 1.16 -0.94
CA ILE A 121 -15.00 0.52 -0.27
C ILE A 121 -16.32 1.15 -0.74
N ALA A 122 -16.40 2.47 -0.82
CA ALA A 122 -17.60 3.14 -1.30
C ALA A 122 -17.94 2.74 -2.75
N VAL A 123 -16.94 2.70 -3.63
CA VAL A 123 -17.11 2.30 -5.04
C VAL A 123 -17.61 0.84 -5.13
N VAL A 124 -16.97 -0.11 -4.44
CA VAL A 124 -17.39 -1.53 -4.53
C VAL A 124 -18.77 -1.75 -3.94
N ARG A 125 -19.15 -1.00 -2.91
CA ARG A 125 -20.51 -1.05 -2.34
C ARG A 125 -21.57 -0.51 -3.29
N ILE A 126 -21.29 0.60 -3.97
CA ILE A 126 -22.25 1.25 -4.86
C ILE A 126 -22.34 0.51 -6.20
N ALA A 127 -21.19 0.16 -6.81
CA ALA A 127 -21.14 -0.43 -8.15
C ALA A 127 -21.41 -1.95 -8.14
N PHE A 128 -20.94 -2.68 -7.12
CA PHE A 128 -20.98 -4.14 -7.07
C PHE A 128 -21.82 -4.69 -5.90
N HIS A 129 -22.48 -3.83 -5.12
CA HIS A 129 -23.34 -4.18 -3.98
C HIS A 129 -22.64 -5.06 -2.91
N VAL A 130 -21.31 -4.92 -2.78
CA VAL A 130 -20.50 -5.67 -1.82
C VAL A 130 -20.86 -5.25 -0.39
N PRO A 131 -21.14 -6.18 0.54
CA PRO A 131 -21.42 -5.84 1.93
C PRO A 131 -20.18 -5.20 2.61
N ALA A 132 -20.41 -4.53 3.74
CA ALA A 132 -19.30 -4.02 4.55
C ALA A 132 -18.52 -5.19 5.19
N PRO A 133 -17.25 -4.96 5.60
CA PRO A 133 -16.48 -5.99 6.31
C PRO A 133 -17.23 -6.49 7.55
N VAL A 134 -17.36 -7.82 7.68
CA VAL A 134 -18.08 -8.43 8.80
C VAL A 134 -17.35 -8.24 10.13
N LYS A 135 -16.00 -8.25 10.08
CA LYS A 135 -15.14 -8.05 11.26
C LYS A 135 -14.33 -6.76 11.13
N PRO A 136 -14.92 -5.56 11.39
CA PRO A 136 -14.28 -4.29 11.14
C PRO A 136 -13.00 -4.06 11.99
N GLY A 137 -12.91 -4.62 13.19
CA GLY A 137 -11.71 -4.52 14.02
C GLY A 137 -10.50 -5.19 13.38
N TRP A 138 -10.66 -6.43 12.90
CA TRP A 138 -9.62 -7.15 12.17
C TRP A 138 -9.30 -6.49 10.83
N PHE A 139 -10.30 -5.97 10.13
CA PHE A 139 -10.10 -5.22 8.90
C PHE A 139 -9.20 -3.98 9.11
N ILE A 140 -9.50 -3.17 10.13
CA ILE A 140 -8.69 -1.99 10.47
C ILE A 140 -7.26 -2.39 10.82
N LEU A 141 -7.08 -3.45 11.61
CA LEU A 141 -5.75 -3.95 11.96
C LEU A 141 -4.98 -4.45 10.72
N ALA A 142 -5.64 -5.21 9.83
CA ALA A 142 -5.04 -5.70 8.59
C ALA A 142 -4.60 -4.55 7.68
N VAL A 143 -5.45 -3.53 7.51
CA VAL A 143 -5.12 -2.32 6.73
C VAL A 143 -3.97 -1.54 7.37
N ALA A 144 -3.99 -1.36 8.69
CA ALA A 144 -2.91 -0.65 9.40
C ALA A 144 -1.56 -1.36 9.27
N LEU A 145 -1.52 -2.68 9.46
CA LEU A 145 -0.31 -3.49 9.28
C LEU A 145 0.11 -3.54 7.82
N GLY A 146 -0.84 -3.58 6.88
CA GLY A 146 -0.59 -3.50 5.44
C GLY A 146 0.07 -2.18 5.05
N ILE A 147 -0.44 -1.04 5.54
CA ILE A 147 0.18 0.27 5.36
C ILE A 147 1.60 0.25 5.94
N ALA A 148 1.77 -0.19 7.19
CA ALA A 148 3.07 -0.19 7.84
C ALA A 148 4.11 -1.04 7.09
N SER A 149 3.74 -2.25 6.65
CA SER A 149 4.66 -3.18 5.98
C SER A 149 5.04 -2.70 4.57
N LEU A 150 4.06 -2.26 3.77
CA LEU A 150 4.30 -1.83 2.39
C LEU A 150 4.98 -0.46 2.34
N PHE A 151 4.66 0.45 3.25
CA PHE A 151 5.33 1.75 3.35
C PHE A 151 6.77 1.58 3.82
N ALA A 152 7.05 0.70 4.79
CA ALA A 152 8.41 0.38 5.20
C ALA A 152 9.22 -0.24 4.06
N THR A 153 8.60 -1.11 3.26
CA THR A 153 9.22 -1.71 2.06
C THR A 153 9.52 -0.64 1.01
N GLY A 154 8.60 0.29 0.76
CA GLY A 154 8.81 1.42 -0.13
C GLY A 154 9.88 2.39 0.38
N LEU A 155 9.91 2.64 1.69
CA LEU A 155 10.97 3.43 2.33
C LEU A 155 12.35 2.79 2.15
N LEU A 156 12.44 1.47 2.28
CA LEU A 156 13.66 0.72 2.01
C LEU A 156 14.07 0.87 0.53
N ALA A 157 13.14 0.74 -0.41
CA ALA A 157 13.40 0.95 -1.83
C ALA A 157 13.95 2.36 -2.10
N ALA A 158 13.35 3.38 -1.48
CA ALA A 158 13.84 4.76 -1.58
C ALA A 158 15.23 4.96 -0.96
N SER A 159 15.54 4.24 0.12
CA SER A 159 16.82 4.38 0.83
C SER A 159 18.03 3.95 -0.01
N VAL A 160 17.85 2.96 -0.89
CA VAL A 160 18.93 2.41 -1.75
C VAL A 160 18.99 3.07 -3.12
N ALA A 161 17.96 3.79 -3.54
CA ALA A 161 17.89 4.43 -4.85
C ALA A 161 18.66 5.76 -4.86
N PRO A 162 19.56 6.01 -5.82
CA PRO A 162 20.30 7.28 -5.89
C PRO A 162 19.46 8.44 -6.44
N THR A 163 18.44 8.16 -7.25
CA THR A 163 17.61 9.15 -7.96
C THR A 163 16.12 8.87 -7.82
N ALA A 164 15.27 9.86 -8.09
CA ALA A 164 13.82 9.69 -8.11
C ALA A 164 13.38 8.67 -9.16
N ARG A 165 14.01 8.69 -10.34
CA ARG A 165 13.75 7.69 -11.39
C ARG A 165 14.15 6.28 -10.96
N GLY A 166 15.31 6.16 -10.29
CA GLY A 166 15.78 4.89 -9.72
C GLY A 166 14.82 4.39 -8.64
N ALA A 167 14.36 5.25 -7.72
CA ALA A 167 13.40 4.92 -6.70
C ALA A 167 12.06 4.46 -7.29
N ALA A 168 11.56 5.16 -8.30
CA ALA A 168 10.36 4.76 -9.03
C ALA A 168 10.56 3.41 -9.74
N GLY A 169 11.71 3.20 -10.39
CA GLY A 169 12.04 1.91 -11.04
C GLY A 169 12.06 0.73 -10.08
N ILE A 170 12.70 0.88 -8.91
CA ILE A 170 12.67 -0.14 -7.85
C ILE A 170 11.25 -0.34 -7.33
N GLY A 171 10.50 0.74 -7.16
CA GLY A 171 9.10 0.68 -6.75
C GLY A 171 8.26 -0.19 -7.69
N TRP A 172 8.34 0.04 -8.99
CA TRP A 172 7.64 -0.78 -9.99
C TRP A 172 8.15 -2.22 -10.03
N LEU A 173 9.47 -2.43 -9.88
CA LEU A 173 10.07 -3.76 -9.80
C LEU A 173 9.55 -4.56 -8.59
N LEU A 174 9.24 -3.91 -7.49
CA LEU A 174 8.62 -4.53 -6.32
C LEU A 174 7.10 -4.69 -6.49
N PHE A 175 6.44 -3.72 -7.12
CA PHE A 175 4.99 -3.69 -7.28
C PHE A 175 4.48 -4.89 -8.09
N PHE A 176 4.97 -5.08 -9.31
CA PHE A 176 4.46 -6.12 -10.21
C PHE A 176 4.62 -7.56 -9.67
N PRO A 177 5.80 -7.98 -9.14
CA PRO A 177 5.93 -9.31 -8.55
C PRO A 177 5.08 -9.50 -7.30
N ASN A 178 4.94 -8.48 -6.45
CA ASN A 178 4.05 -8.56 -5.29
C ASN A 178 2.59 -8.72 -5.71
N MET A 179 2.12 -7.95 -6.70
CA MET A 179 0.77 -8.07 -7.26
C MET A 179 0.52 -9.46 -7.85
N PHE A 180 1.51 -10.00 -8.57
CA PHE A 180 1.43 -11.33 -9.15
C PHE A 180 1.37 -12.40 -8.05
N LEU A 181 2.31 -12.39 -7.11
CA LEU A 181 2.40 -13.38 -6.03
C LEU A 181 1.22 -13.30 -5.05
N ALA A 182 0.62 -12.13 -4.87
CA ALA A 182 -0.59 -11.97 -4.08
C ALA A 182 -1.85 -12.56 -4.75
N GLY A 183 -1.77 -12.97 -6.02
CA GLY A 183 -2.90 -13.55 -6.73
C GLY A 183 -3.85 -12.54 -7.35
N ILE A 184 -3.40 -11.28 -7.55
CA ILE A 184 -4.26 -10.22 -8.09
C ILE A 184 -4.53 -10.42 -9.58
N TYR A 185 -3.55 -10.92 -10.34
CA TYR A 185 -3.70 -11.18 -11.77
C TYR A 185 -4.23 -12.57 -12.08
N PHE A 186 -3.94 -13.54 -11.23
CA PHE A 186 -4.37 -14.93 -11.37
C PHE A 186 -4.81 -15.47 -10.02
N PRO A 187 -5.91 -16.24 -9.97
CA PRO A 187 -6.36 -16.87 -8.74
C PRO A 187 -5.26 -17.70 -8.08
N THR A 188 -5.13 -17.60 -6.79
CA THR A 188 -4.12 -18.33 -6.02
C THR A 188 -4.26 -19.84 -6.12
N GLU A 189 -5.47 -20.31 -6.44
CA GLU A 189 -5.81 -21.73 -6.65
C GLU A 189 -5.13 -22.32 -7.88
N GLU A 190 -4.91 -21.50 -8.92
CA GLU A 190 -4.21 -21.90 -10.16
C GLU A 190 -2.69 -21.83 -10.04
N MET A 191 -2.18 -21.24 -8.98
CA MET A 191 -0.75 -21.14 -8.73
C MET A 191 -0.18 -22.46 -8.21
N SER A 192 1.10 -22.76 -8.56
CA SER A 192 1.83 -23.85 -7.93
C SER A 192 1.89 -23.65 -6.41
N SER A 193 1.98 -24.75 -5.66
CA SER A 193 2.08 -24.71 -4.20
C SER A 193 3.24 -23.84 -3.71
N THR A 194 4.37 -23.87 -4.40
CA THR A 194 5.55 -23.05 -4.09
C THR A 194 5.27 -21.56 -4.31
N MET A 195 4.66 -21.16 -5.43
CA MET A 195 4.35 -19.76 -5.70
C MET A 195 3.35 -19.22 -4.70
N ARG A 196 2.34 -20.00 -4.34
CA ARG A 196 1.35 -19.63 -3.33
C ARG A 196 1.99 -19.45 -1.95
N GLN A 197 2.90 -20.35 -1.55
CA GLN A 197 3.65 -20.19 -0.30
C GLN A 197 4.48 -18.91 -0.31
N ILE A 198 5.26 -18.66 -1.37
CA ILE A 198 6.04 -17.42 -1.50
C ILE A 198 5.11 -16.19 -1.40
N GLY A 199 3.98 -16.21 -2.10
CA GLY A 199 2.98 -15.16 -2.07
C GLY A 199 2.48 -14.85 -0.66
N ASN A 200 2.19 -15.89 0.13
CA ASN A 200 1.74 -15.74 1.51
C ASN A 200 2.78 -15.08 2.43
N PHE A 201 4.08 -15.22 2.12
CA PHE A 201 5.17 -14.56 2.84
C PHE A 201 5.47 -13.13 2.35
N THR A 202 4.86 -12.69 1.25
CA THR A 202 5.00 -11.29 0.82
C THR A 202 4.13 -10.36 1.68
N PRO A 203 4.53 -9.09 1.86
CA PRO A 203 3.74 -8.14 2.64
C PRO A 203 2.36 -7.89 2.01
N LEU A 204 2.27 -7.91 0.67
CA LEU A 204 1.01 -7.71 -0.03
C LEU A 204 0.10 -8.94 0.02
N GLY A 205 0.63 -10.14 -0.16
CA GLY A 205 -0.16 -11.37 -0.09
C GLY A 205 -0.74 -11.60 1.30
N SER A 206 0.09 -11.41 2.35
CA SER A 206 -0.39 -11.46 3.74
C SER A 206 -1.48 -10.41 4.01
N ALA A 207 -1.31 -9.18 3.49
CA ALA A 207 -2.30 -8.12 3.64
C ALA A 207 -3.62 -8.46 2.93
N LEU A 208 -3.55 -8.97 1.69
CA LEU A 208 -4.73 -9.39 0.93
C LEU A 208 -5.51 -10.48 1.67
N HIS A 209 -4.81 -11.52 2.15
CA HIS A 209 -5.47 -12.60 2.90
C HIS A 209 -6.10 -12.09 4.19
N ALA A 210 -5.40 -11.28 4.99
CA ALA A 210 -5.93 -10.75 6.24
C ALA A 210 -7.15 -9.82 6.02
N VAL A 211 -7.12 -9.00 4.97
CA VAL A 211 -8.25 -8.15 4.58
C VAL A 211 -9.42 -9.01 4.12
N ARG A 212 -9.20 -10.01 3.26
CA ARG A 212 -10.22 -10.92 2.77
C ARG A 212 -10.89 -11.68 3.91
N ASP A 213 -10.09 -12.33 4.78
CA ASP A 213 -10.61 -13.09 5.91
C ASP A 213 -11.52 -12.21 6.79
N SER A 214 -11.06 -11.00 7.14
CA SER A 214 -11.83 -10.06 7.95
C SER A 214 -13.13 -9.61 7.25
N TRP A 215 -13.12 -9.51 5.92
CA TRP A 215 -14.31 -9.18 5.13
C TRP A 215 -15.34 -10.28 5.17
N MET A 216 -14.91 -11.53 5.03
CA MET A 216 -15.75 -12.73 5.06
C MET A 216 -16.19 -13.16 6.47
N GLY A 217 -15.82 -12.43 7.53
CA GLY A 217 -16.14 -12.76 8.91
C GLY A 217 -15.28 -13.87 9.52
N ILE A 218 -14.18 -14.21 8.87
CA ILE A 218 -13.15 -15.14 9.37
C ILE A 218 -12.12 -14.36 10.15
N ASP A 219 -11.60 -14.91 11.24
CA ASP A 219 -10.45 -14.29 11.93
C ASP A 219 -9.19 -14.48 11.09
N PRO A 220 -8.47 -13.40 10.76
CA PRO A 220 -7.24 -13.52 10.01
C PRO A 220 -6.23 -14.41 10.74
N ARG A 221 -5.57 -15.27 9.99
CA ARG A 221 -4.55 -16.14 10.58
C ARG A 221 -3.45 -15.29 11.23
N PRO A 222 -3.05 -15.59 12.46
CA PRO A 222 -1.98 -14.86 13.15
C PRO A 222 -0.68 -14.78 12.35
N GLU A 223 -0.42 -15.78 11.49
CA GLU A 223 0.73 -15.84 10.61
C GLU A 223 0.78 -14.64 9.67
N TYR A 224 -0.34 -14.25 9.03
CA TYR A 224 -0.39 -13.11 8.13
C TYR A 224 -0.09 -11.80 8.85
N LEU A 225 -0.65 -11.63 10.04
CA LEU A 225 -0.40 -10.45 10.87
C LEU A 225 1.07 -10.39 11.32
N GLY A 226 1.63 -11.55 11.71
CA GLY A 226 3.04 -11.68 12.09
C GLY A 226 3.99 -11.38 10.93
N ILE A 227 3.69 -11.87 9.71
CA ILE A 227 4.48 -11.59 8.52
C ILE A 227 4.47 -10.10 8.19
N MET A 228 3.31 -9.45 8.20
CA MET A 228 3.22 -8.00 7.96
C MET A 228 3.99 -7.21 9.01
N ALA A 229 3.87 -7.57 10.30
CA ALA A 229 4.62 -6.92 11.37
C ALA A 229 6.13 -7.12 11.21
N ALA A 230 6.58 -8.33 10.86
CA ALA A 230 7.98 -8.61 10.58
C ALA A 230 8.53 -7.80 9.41
N TRP A 231 7.79 -7.73 8.29
CA TRP A 231 8.15 -6.89 7.15
C TRP A 231 8.23 -5.41 7.53
N ALA A 232 7.27 -4.90 8.29
CA ALA A 232 7.29 -3.51 8.76
C ALA A 232 8.54 -3.20 9.59
N LEU A 233 8.87 -4.07 10.54
CA LEU A 233 10.02 -3.86 11.42
C LEU A 233 11.35 -4.03 10.68
N VAL A 234 11.51 -5.12 9.91
CA VAL A 234 12.76 -5.41 9.20
C VAL A 234 13.02 -4.38 8.11
N ALA A 235 12.01 -4.06 7.28
CA ALA A 235 12.18 -3.08 6.23
C ALA A 235 12.43 -1.67 6.78
N ALA A 236 11.76 -1.27 7.87
CA ALA A 236 12.02 0.02 8.51
C ALA A 236 13.42 0.09 9.14
N ALA A 237 13.88 -0.98 9.79
CA ALA A 237 15.23 -1.05 10.36
C ALA A 237 16.32 -0.99 9.27
N LEU A 238 16.13 -1.73 8.17
CA LEU A 238 17.04 -1.69 7.03
C LEU A 238 17.01 -0.31 6.34
N ALA A 239 15.81 0.26 6.15
CA ALA A 239 15.67 1.60 5.61
C ALA A 239 16.44 2.63 6.47
N ALA A 240 16.27 2.58 7.80
CA ALA A 240 16.98 3.47 8.72
C ALA A 240 18.51 3.31 8.64
N ARG A 241 18.99 2.09 8.40
CA ARG A 241 20.44 1.81 8.26
C ARG A 241 21.01 2.30 6.92
N PHE A 242 20.25 2.14 5.82
CA PHE A 242 20.71 2.50 4.48
C PHE A 242 20.37 3.93 4.09
N PHE A 243 19.50 4.61 4.84
CA PHE A 243 19.11 5.97 4.55
C PHE A 243 20.27 6.93 4.81
N ARG A 244 20.92 7.35 3.74
CA ARG A 244 22.01 8.33 3.80
C ARG A 244 21.45 9.73 3.61
N TRP A 245 21.59 10.55 4.65
CA TRP A 245 21.12 11.93 4.67
C TRP A 245 22.02 12.88 3.85
N ASP A 246 23.27 12.46 3.55
CA ASP A 246 24.36 13.33 3.06
C ASP A 246 24.71 13.12 1.59
N GLN A 247 23.97 12.33 0.81
CA GLN A 247 24.28 12.09 -0.60
C GLN A 247 23.32 12.84 -1.51
N ALA A 248 23.70 14.07 -1.87
CA ALA A 248 23.43 14.75 -3.13
C ALA A 248 24.56 15.79 -3.38
#